data_bc1f8fa705c127078a07b0ed0e13a74e
#
_entry.id   bc1f8fa705c127078a07b0ed0e13a74e
#
_cell.length_a   1.000
_cell.length_b   1.000
_cell.length_c   1.000
_cell.angle_alpha   90.00
_cell.angle_beta   90.00
_cell.angle_gamma   90.00
#
_symmetry.space_group_name_H-M   'P 1'
#
loop_
_entity.id
_entity.type
_entity.pdbx_description
1 polymer ?
#
loop_
_entity_poly.entity_id
_entity_poly.type
_entity_poly.pdbx_seq_one_letter_code
_entity_poly.pdbx_strand_id
1 'polypeptide(L)'
;MNDQQKKEQYSGVRDQEIRTALDQHWAASDANDIETEHRLYHEDAVLEYPQSGERTRGRRNIQNQRASQPSKKRFTIRRIIGGGDLWITEFILTYDGKPSYTVSIMEFRGDKIVRETQYFADPFVAPAWRAQWVERDSG
;
A
#
# COMPACT_ATOMS: atom_id res chain seq x y z
N MET A 1 -30.80 11.44 -16.60
CA MET A 1 -29.69 10.48 -16.35
C MET A 1 -30.30 9.09 -16.22
N ASN A 2 -29.83 8.11 -16.98
CA ASN A 2 -30.29 6.73 -16.88
C ASN A 2 -29.59 5.99 -15.73
N ASP A 3 -30.00 4.76 -15.43
CA ASP A 3 -29.42 4.00 -14.30
C ASP A 3 -27.96 3.72 -14.46
N GLN A 4 -27.47 3.47 -15.68
CA GLN A 4 -26.06 3.21 -15.97
C GLN A 4 -25.22 4.46 -15.70
N GLN A 5 -25.68 5.62 -16.12
CA GLN A 5 -24.97 6.90 -15.87
C GLN A 5 -24.91 7.21 -14.38
N LYS A 6 -25.99 6.92 -13.63
CA LYS A 6 -26.01 7.10 -12.17
C LYS A 6 -25.00 6.19 -11.49
N LYS A 7 -24.91 4.91 -11.91
CA LYS A 7 -23.94 3.96 -11.35
C LYS A 7 -22.49 4.41 -11.62
N GLU A 8 -22.20 4.87 -12.82
CA GLU A 8 -20.87 5.40 -13.18
C GLU A 8 -20.50 6.63 -12.36
N GLN A 9 -21.46 7.52 -12.13
CA GLN A 9 -21.24 8.72 -11.32
C GLN A 9 -20.94 8.37 -9.87
N TYR A 10 -21.70 7.46 -9.27
CA TYR A 10 -21.47 7.01 -7.89
C TYR A 10 -20.14 6.28 -7.75
N SER A 11 -19.76 5.44 -8.73
CA SER A 11 -18.45 4.76 -8.73
C SER A 11 -17.30 5.76 -8.78
N GLY A 12 -17.43 6.82 -9.58
CA GLY A 12 -16.41 7.87 -9.68
C GLY A 12 -16.25 8.64 -8.38
N VAL A 13 -17.35 8.97 -7.70
CA VAL A 13 -17.33 9.65 -6.40
C VAL A 13 -16.65 8.77 -5.36
N ARG A 14 -17.05 7.51 -5.28
CA ARG A 14 -16.46 6.55 -4.33
C ARG A 14 -14.97 6.35 -4.59
N ASP A 15 -14.56 6.22 -5.85
CA ASP A 15 -13.15 6.06 -6.20
C ASP A 15 -12.34 7.27 -5.78
N GLN A 16 -12.87 8.48 -5.93
CA GLN A 16 -12.21 9.69 -5.47
C GLN A 16 -12.09 9.74 -3.95
N GLU A 17 -13.11 9.31 -3.23
CA GLU A 17 -13.08 9.24 -1.77
C GLU A 17 -12.03 8.25 -1.27
N ILE A 18 -11.94 7.08 -1.91
CA ILE A 18 -10.91 6.08 -1.58
C ILE A 18 -9.52 6.61 -1.88
N ARG A 19 -9.33 7.27 -3.02
CA ARG A 19 -8.03 7.87 -3.37
C ARG A 19 -7.60 8.91 -2.34
N THR A 20 -8.52 9.76 -1.93
CA THR A 20 -8.26 10.75 -0.87
C THR A 20 -7.90 10.08 0.45
N ALA A 21 -8.63 9.02 0.82
CA ALA A 21 -8.35 8.27 2.04
C ALA A 21 -6.98 7.58 1.98
N LEU A 22 -6.58 7.07 0.82
CA LEU A 22 -5.26 6.46 0.63
C LEU A 22 -4.15 7.49 0.71
N ASP A 23 -4.34 8.69 0.14
CA ASP A 23 -3.37 9.78 0.28
C ASP A 23 -3.15 10.11 1.76
N GLN A 24 -4.21 10.19 2.54
CA GLN A 24 -4.13 10.44 3.98
C GLN A 24 -3.47 9.28 4.74
N HIS A 25 -3.80 8.05 4.36
CA HIS A 25 -3.21 6.85 4.94
C HIS A 25 -1.68 6.83 4.76
N TRP A 26 -1.21 7.05 3.55
CA TRP A 26 0.22 7.02 3.27
C TRP A 26 0.97 8.21 3.88
N ALA A 27 0.34 9.38 3.94
CA ALA A 27 0.90 10.52 4.66
C ALA A 27 1.04 10.22 6.15
N ALA A 28 0.06 9.56 6.75
CA ALA A 28 0.12 9.13 8.14
C ALA A 28 1.22 8.08 8.35
N SER A 29 1.37 7.14 7.43
CA SER A 29 2.44 6.14 7.46
C SER A 29 3.82 6.82 7.48
N ASP A 30 4.03 7.78 6.61
CA ASP A 30 5.30 8.52 6.53
C ASP A 30 5.57 9.37 7.78
N ALA A 31 4.52 9.93 8.37
CA ALA A 31 4.62 10.72 9.59
C ALA A 31 4.71 9.87 10.86
N ASN A 32 4.64 8.54 10.75
CA ASN A 32 4.58 7.60 11.87
C ASN A 32 3.37 7.84 12.78
N ASP A 33 2.27 8.32 12.20
CA ASP A 33 0.98 8.46 12.89
C ASP A 33 0.22 7.15 12.76
N ILE A 34 0.54 6.22 13.63
CA ILE A 34 0.09 4.83 13.55
C ILE A 34 -1.42 4.69 13.69
N GLU A 35 -2.06 5.54 14.49
CA GLU A 35 -3.50 5.51 14.66
C GLU A 35 -4.24 5.95 13.41
N THR A 36 -3.85 7.09 12.83
CA THR A 36 -4.46 7.59 11.60
C THR A 36 -4.24 6.63 10.44
N GLU A 37 -3.04 6.06 10.34
CA GLU A 37 -2.70 5.06 9.33
C GLU A 37 -3.70 3.90 9.35
N HIS A 38 -4.06 3.38 10.53
CA HIS A 38 -4.87 2.17 10.66
C HIS A 38 -6.37 2.41 10.76
N ARG A 39 -6.83 3.67 10.78
CA ARG A 39 -8.27 3.98 10.73
C ARG A 39 -8.93 3.48 9.45
N LEU A 40 -8.17 3.34 8.39
CA LEU A 40 -8.66 2.88 7.10
C LEU A 40 -8.97 1.37 7.10
N TYR A 41 -8.50 0.62 8.10
CA TYR A 41 -8.67 -0.82 8.16
C TYR A 41 -9.96 -1.21 8.88
N HIS A 42 -10.66 -2.21 8.33
CA HIS A 42 -11.75 -2.87 9.02
C HIS A 42 -11.21 -3.58 10.27
N GLU A 43 -12.05 -3.72 11.31
CA GLU A 43 -11.65 -4.41 12.54
C GLU A 43 -11.13 -5.82 12.28
N ASP A 44 -11.73 -6.53 11.31
CA ASP A 44 -11.39 -7.91 10.95
C ASP A 44 -10.43 -8.00 9.76
N ALA A 45 -9.78 -6.90 9.39
CA ALA A 45 -8.85 -6.89 8.27
C ALA A 45 -7.75 -7.93 8.41
N VAL A 46 -7.28 -8.42 7.26
CA VAL A 46 -6.20 -9.40 7.20
C VAL A 46 -5.05 -8.80 6.39
N LEU A 47 -3.85 -8.86 6.95
CA LEU A 47 -2.61 -8.49 6.27
C LEU A 47 -1.88 -9.78 5.91
N GLU A 48 -1.48 -9.92 4.64
CA GLU A 48 -0.76 -11.08 4.16
C GLU A 48 0.61 -10.69 3.63
N TYR A 49 1.62 -11.46 4.01
CA TYR A 49 2.99 -11.39 3.48
C TYR A 49 3.31 -12.69 2.75
N PRO A 50 2.99 -12.80 1.44
CA PRO A 50 3.20 -14.08 0.72
C PRO A 50 4.65 -14.56 0.72
N GLN A 51 5.61 -13.64 0.73
CA GLN A 51 7.03 -13.99 0.68
C GLN A 51 7.49 -14.78 1.91
N SER A 52 6.92 -14.52 3.08
CA SER A 52 7.22 -15.26 4.31
C SER A 52 6.14 -16.29 4.66
N GLY A 53 4.98 -16.22 3.98
CA GLY A 53 3.84 -17.07 4.30
C GLY A 53 3.08 -16.63 5.54
N GLU A 54 3.32 -15.43 6.04
CA GLU A 54 2.69 -14.93 7.25
C GLU A 54 1.35 -14.24 6.95
N ARG A 55 0.46 -14.31 7.94
CA ARG A 55 -0.83 -13.64 7.92
C ARG A 55 -1.10 -13.05 9.30
N THR A 56 -1.50 -11.78 9.33
CA THR A 56 -1.88 -11.08 10.56
C THR A 56 -3.37 -10.76 10.50
N ARG A 57 -4.14 -11.22 11.49
CA ARG A 57 -5.57 -11.00 11.53
C ARG A 57 -5.94 -9.93 12.54
N GLY A 58 -6.80 -9.02 12.09
CA GLY A 58 -7.37 -7.97 12.91
C GLY A 58 -6.57 -6.68 12.89
N ARG A 59 -7.29 -5.57 12.81
CA ARG A 59 -6.70 -4.23 12.77
C ARG A 59 -5.74 -3.99 13.93
N ARG A 60 -6.11 -4.43 15.13
CA ARG A 60 -5.29 -4.24 16.33
C ARG A 60 -3.95 -4.95 16.23
N ASN A 61 -3.96 -6.19 15.76
CA ASN A 61 -2.73 -6.96 15.57
C ASN A 61 -1.85 -6.36 14.47
N ILE A 62 -2.45 -5.92 13.38
CA ILE A 62 -1.72 -5.26 12.29
C ILE A 62 -1.05 -4.00 12.82
N GLN A 63 -1.78 -3.17 13.54
CA GLN A 63 -1.25 -1.94 14.13
C GLN A 63 -0.11 -2.23 15.11
N ASN A 64 -0.30 -3.17 16.01
CA ASN A 64 0.71 -3.54 17.01
C ASN A 64 1.97 -4.11 16.35
N GLN A 65 1.81 -4.93 15.33
CA GLN A 65 2.93 -5.48 14.56
C GLN A 65 3.75 -4.35 13.93
N ARG A 66 3.10 -3.40 13.28
CA ARG A 66 3.77 -2.27 12.63
C ARG A 66 4.41 -1.31 13.63
N ALA A 67 3.76 -1.09 14.76
CA ALA A 67 4.30 -0.26 15.84
C ALA A 67 5.55 -0.89 16.48
N SER A 68 5.69 -2.20 16.43
CA SER A 68 6.82 -2.95 17.01
C SER A 68 8.04 -3.01 16.09
N GLN A 69 7.93 -2.58 14.84
CA GLN A 69 9.05 -2.54 13.91
C GLN A 69 10.06 -1.47 14.39
N PRO A 70 11.31 -1.85 14.67
CA PRO A 70 12.22 -0.96 15.40
C PRO A 70 12.86 0.14 14.56
N SER A 71 12.84 0.02 13.25
CA SER A 71 13.53 0.94 12.35
C SER A 71 12.74 2.22 12.13
N LYS A 72 13.44 3.31 11.84
CA LYS A 72 12.81 4.55 11.38
C LYS A 72 12.33 4.35 9.94
N LYS A 73 11.01 4.42 9.75
CA LYS A 73 10.38 4.20 8.44
C LYS A 73 10.10 5.53 7.76
N ARG A 74 10.37 5.59 6.45
CA ARG A 74 9.90 6.66 5.56
C ARG A 74 9.28 6.02 4.33
N PHE A 75 8.25 6.67 3.81
CA PHE A 75 7.46 6.18 2.69
C PHE A 75 7.51 7.21 1.56
N THR A 76 7.89 6.77 0.37
CA THR A 76 7.83 7.59 -0.84
C THR A 76 6.88 6.92 -1.82
N ILE A 77 5.70 7.51 -1.99
CA ILE A 77 4.65 6.94 -2.84
C ILE A 77 4.99 7.25 -4.31
N ARG A 78 5.06 6.22 -5.14
CA ARG A 78 5.32 6.37 -6.57
C ARG A 78 4.01 6.52 -7.33
N ARG A 79 3.02 5.67 -7.05
CA ARG A 79 1.69 5.76 -7.67
C ARG A 79 0.66 4.97 -6.90
N ILE A 80 -0.58 5.40 -7.04
CA ILE A 80 -1.76 4.71 -6.52
C ILE A 80 -2.67 4.45 -7.72
N ILE A 81 -3.01 3.18 -7.94
CA ILE A 81 -3.82 2.74 -9.07
C ILE A 81 -4.97 1.91 -8.52
N GLY A 82 -6.16 2.11 -9.04
CA GLY A 82 -7.28 1.27 -8.67
C GLY A 82 -8.62 1.84 -9.07
N GLY A 83 -9.64 1.13 -8.64
CA GLY A 83 -11.04 1.47 -8.83
C GLY A 83 -11.91 0.42 -8.16
N GLY A 84 -13.12 0.81 -7.76
CA GLY A 84 -13.98 -0.10 -7.03
C GLY A 84 -13.35 -0.58 -5.74
N ASP A 85 -13.33 -1.90 -5.56
CA ASP A 85 -12.85 -2.51 -4.32
C ASP A 85 -11.36 -2.87 -4.32
N LEU A 86 -10.64 -2.66 -5.43
CA LEU A 86 -9.23 -3.07 -5.55
C LEU A 86 -8.33 -1.88 -5.83
N TRP A 87 -7.34 -1.67 -4.94
CA TRP A 87 -6.39 -0.57 -5.04
C TRP A 87 -4.97 -1.05 -4.82
N ILE A 88 -4.06 -0.56 -5.64
CA ILE A 88 -2.64 -0.94 -5.60
C ILE A 88 -1.81 0.32 -5.41
N THR A 89 -0.91 0.29 -4.43
CA THR A 89 0.06 1.36 -4.21
C THR A 89 1.46 0.82 -4.39
N GLU A 90 2.24 1.49 -5.23
CA GLU A 90 3.65 1.21 -5.41
C GLU A 90 4.46 2.29 -4.69
N PHE A 91 5.38 1.89 -3.81
CA PHE A 91 6.14 2.85 -3.00
C PHE A 91 7.50 2.32 -2.62
N ILE A 92 8.37 3.24 -2.24
CA ILE A 92 9.67 2.91 -1.65
C ILE A 92 9.54 3.14 -0.15
N LEU A 93 9.73 2.08 0.61
CA LEU A 93 9.77 2.13 2.07
C LEU A 93 11.22 2.05 2.50
N THR A 94 11.69 3.03 3.27
CA THR A 94 13.03 2.94 3.83
C THR A 94 12.97 2.57 5.30
N TYR A 95 13.85 1.66 5.69
CA TYR A 95 14.09 1.25 7.07
C TYR A 95 15.49 1.74 7.48
N ASP A 96 15.55 2.78 8.30
CA ASP A 96 16.82 3.43 8.65
C ASP A 96 17.64 3.80 7.43
N GLY A 97 16.95 4.34 6.41
CA GLY A 97 17.55 4.77 5.15
C GLY A 97 17.75 3.66 4.10
N LYS A 98 17.53 2.40 4.45
CA LYS A 98 17.69 1.28 3.50
C LYS A 98 16.39 1.06 2.73
N PRO A 99 16.41 1.13 1.39
CA PRO A 99 15.19 1.04 0.61
C PRO A 99 14.67 -0.38 0.48
N SER A 100 13.35 -0.49 0.48
CA SER A 100 12.59 -1.68 0.09
C SER A 100 11.58 -1.25 -0.95
N TYR A 101 11.58 -1.87 -2.12
CA TYR A 101 10.61 -1.59 -3.18
C TYR A 101 9.36 -2.40 -2.89
N THR A 102 8.27 -1.72 -2.60
CA THR A 102 7.10 -2.31 -1.97
C THR A 102 5.86 -2.09 -2.81
N VAL A 103 5.00 -3.11 -2.82
CA VAL A 103 3.66 -3.03 -3.42
C VAL A 103 2.65 -3.47 -2.37
N SER A 104 1.63 -2.64 -2.14
CA SER A 104 0.45 -2.97 -1.34
C SER A 104 -0.74 -3.16 -2.25
N ILE A 105 -1.40 -4.32 -2.14
CA ILE A 105 -2.63 -4.63 -2.84
C ILE A 105 -3.73 -4.63 -1.78
N MET A 106 -4.66 -3.67 -1.88
CA MET A 106 -5.70 -3.47 -0.89
C MET A 106 -7.07 -3.79 -1.47
N GLU A 107 -7.82 -4.62 -0.75
CA GLU A 107 -9.20 -4.96 -1.07
C GLU A 107 -10.10 -4.26 -0.06
N PHE A 108 -11.07 -3.51 -0.56
CA PHE A 108 -12.00 -2.73 0.25
C PHE A 108 -13.37 -3.39 0.33
N ARG A 109 -14.03 -3.18 1.47
CA ARG A 109 -15.48 -3.37 1.62
C ARG A 109 -16.02 -2.04 2.13
N GLY A 110 -16.85 -1.38 1.30
CA GLY A 110 -17.26 -0.02 1.61
C GLY A 110 -16.06 0.91 1.61
N ASP A 111 -15.83 1.58 2.72
CA ASP A 111 -14.74 2.55 2.89
C ASP A 111 -13.56 2.00 3.70
N LYS A 112 -13.52 0.69 3.97
CA LYS A 112 -12.49 0.07 4.82
C LYS A 112 -11.76 -1.04 4.10
N ILE A 113 -10.47 -1.17 4.38
CA ILE A 113 -9.65 -2.26 3.90
C ILE A 113 -10.02 -3.53 4.67
N VAL A 114 -10.36 -4.60 3.95
CA VAL A 114 -10.62 -5.92 4.54
C VAL A 114 -9.47 -6.88 4.32
N ARG A 115 -8.63 -6.63 3.31
CA ARG A 115 -7.42 -7.42 3.04
C ARG A 115 -6.35 -6.54 2.43
N GLU A 116 -5.14 -6.69 2.92
CA GLU A 116 -3.97 -6.08 2.31
C GLU A 116 -2.91 -7.14 2.09
N THR A 117 -2.40 -7.22 0.86
CA THR A 117 -1.29 -8.11 0.51
C THR A 117 -0.09 -7.24 0.21
N GLN A 118 1.05 -7.49 0.84
CA GLN A 118 2.26 -6.71 0.62
C GLN A 118 3.41 -7.59 0.17
N TYR A 119 4.15 -7.09 -0.81
CA TYR A 119 5.40 -7.65 -1.28
C TYR A 119 6.52 -6.64 -1.07
N PHE A 120 7.66 -7.12 -0.59
CA PHE A 120 8.83 -6.30 -0.30
C PHE A 120 10.00 -6.82 -1.10
N ALA A 121 10.77 -5.93 -1.71
CA ALA A 121 11.92 -6.32 -2.53
C ALA A 121 13.13 -5.45 -2.22
N ASP A 122 14.24 -6.09 -1.89
CA ASP A 122 15.50 -5.40 -1.71
C ASP A 122 16.12 -5.04 -3.07
N PRO A 123 16.90 -3.95 -3.16
CA PRO A 123 17.72 -3.69 -4.33
C PRO A 123 18.67 -4.86 -4.61
N PHE A 124 18.98 -5.09 -5.87
CA PHE A 124 19.96 -6.10 -6.23
C PHE A 124 20.91 -5.57 -7.31
N VAL A 125 22.07 -6.19 -7.40
CA VAL A 125 23.07 -5.84 -8.40
C VAL A 125 22.60 -6.30 -9.78
N ALA A 126 22.66 -5.39 -10.75
CA ALA A 126 22.29 -5.72 -12.12
C ALA A 126 23.23 -6.80 -12.70
N PRO A 127 22.70 -7.93 -13.19
CA PRO A 127 23.54 -9.00 -13.73
C PRO A 127 24.16 -8.58 -15.06
N ALA A 128 25.39 -9.02 -15.29
CA ALA A 128 26.16 -8.64 -16.47
C ALA A 128 25.59 -9.16 -17.79
N TRP A 129 24.87 -10.30 -17.75
CA TRP A 129 24.40 -10.96 -18.97
C TRP A 129 23.43 -10.12 -19.81
N ARG A 130 22.74 -9.12 -19.19
CA ARG A 130 21.79 -8.26 -19.90
C ARG A 130 22.30 -6.85 -20.15
N ALA A 131 23.54 -6.55 -19.78
CA ALA A 131 24.09 -5.19 -19.79
C ALA A 131 24.01 -4.51 -21.17
N GLN A 132 24.16 -5.26 -22.26
CA GLN A 132 24.16 -4.68 -23.62
C GLN A 132 22.77 -4.17 -24.07
N TRP A 133 21.69 -4.62 -23.39
CA TRP A 133 20.32 -4.26 -23.79
C TRP A 133 19.64 -3.28 -22.85
N VAL A 134 20.24 -2.97 -21.70
CA VAL A 134 19.62 -2.14 -20.67
C VAL A 134 20.33 -0.81 -20.53
N GLU A 135 19.56 0.20 -20.15
CA GLU A 135 20.08 1.48 -19.70
C GLU A 135 20.02 1.53 -18.19
N ARG A 136 20.93 2.27 -17.57
CA ARG A 136 20.97 2.44 -16.11
C ARG A 136 20.52 3.85 -15.77
N ASP A 137 19.68 3.96 -14.72
CA ASP A 137 19.37 5.27 -14.16
C ASP A 137 20.65 5.91 -13.64
N SER A 138 20.84 7.19 -13.98
CA SER A 138 22.07 7.93 -13.64
C SER A 138 21.97 8.66 -12.28
N GLY A 139 20.84 8.49 -11.61
CA GLY A 139 20.58 9.25 -10.40
C GLY A 139 20.53 8.46 -9.13
#